data_300071619292091fcd3491f2d0c5470d
#
_entry.id   300071619292091fcd3491f2d0c5470d
#
_cell.length_a   1.000
_cell.length_b   1.000
_cell.length_c   1.000
_cell.angle_alpha   90.00
_cell.angle_beta   90.00
_cell.angle_gamma   90.00
#
_symmetry.space_group_name_H-M   'P 1'
#
loop_
_entity.id
_entity.type
_entity.pdbx_description
1 polymer ?
#
loop_
_entity_poly.entity_id
_entity_poly.type
_entity_poly.pdbx_seq_one_letter_code
_entity_poly.pdbx_strand_id
1 'polypeptide(L)'
;MSKKKSNLKSSDQRKKSDRVRVNIYVLPNLLTTANMFFGFFAIIYTINGDYLMSAYAIVAAAVFDLLDGRVARLTHATSKFGAEYDSLSDLVSFGLAPGLLLFLWALEPFGRLGWLASFFYVACGALRLARFNVQKEIVDPAYFQGLPIPMAAGIVASSVLAFDDLGWDPSRSWILYGITVGLGFAMV
;
A
#
# COMPACT_ATOMS: atom_id res chain seq x y z
N MET A 1 -54.89 -13.27 12.71
CA MET A 1 -53.79 -12.69 13.53
C MET A 1 -52.40 -13.36 13.33
N SER A 2 -52.32 -14.57 12.82
CA SER A 2 -51.05 -15.34 12.65
C SER A 2 -50.08 -14.80 11.58
N LYS A 3 -50.55 -14.37 10.37
CA LYS A 3 -49.69 -13.89 9.27
C LYS A 3 -48.91 -12.59 9.55
N LYS A 4 -49.40 -11.73 10.47
CA LYS A 4 -48.76 -10.45 10.79
C LYS A 4 -47.52 -10.65 11.70
N LYS A 5 -47.54 -11.70 12.57
CA LYS A 5 -46.39 -12.04 13.44
C LYS A 5 -45.26 -12.74 12.68
N SER A 6 -45.55 -13.49 11.62
CA SER A 6 -44.52 -14.13 10.79
C SER A 6 -43.74 -13.12 9.95
N ASN A 7 -44.40 -12.11 9.40
CA ASN A 7 -43.75 -11.05 8.61
C ASN A 7 -42.88 -10.13 9.45
N LEU A 8 -43.23 -9.87 10.71
CA LEU A 8 -42.41 -9.07 11.64
C LEU A 8 -41.13 -9.79 12.05
N LYS A 9 -41.19 -11.12 12.29
CA LYS A 9 -39.99 -11.93 12.61
C LYS A 9 -39.03 -12.04 11.41
N SER A 10 -39.56 -12.14 10.17
CA SER A 10 -38.72 -12.21 8.97
C SER A 10 -38.04 -10.86 8.66
N SER A 11 -38.69 -9.73 8.92
CA SER A 11 -38.09 -8.39 8.74
C SER A 11 -37.02 -8.09 9.79
N ASP A 12 -37.18 -8.54 11.01
CA ASP A 12 -36.19 -8.38 12.09
C ASP A 12 -34.96 -9.28 11.87
N GLN A 13 -35.16 -10.48 11.38
CA GLN A 13 -34.05 -11.38 11.04
C GLN A 13 -33.25 -10.86 9.83
N ARG A 14 -33.89 -10.29 8.82
CA ARG A 14 -33.22 -9.61 7.70
C ARG A 14 -32.40 -8.41 8.16
N LYS A 15 -32.97 -7.52 8.98
CA LYS A 15 -32.24 -6.36 9.53
C LYS A 15 -31.05 -6.77 10.40
N LYS A 16 -31.16 -7.88 11.16
CA LYS A 16 -30.05 -8.40 11.97
C LYS A 16 -28.95 -9.03 11.13
N SER A 17 -29.31 -9.73 10.04
CA SER A 17 -28.40 -10.29 9.05
C SER A 17 -27.65 -9.19 8.31
N ASP A 18 -28.34 -8.12 7.91
CA ASP A 18 -27.73 -7.00 7.18
C ASP A 18 -26.77 -6.18 8.09
N ARG A 19 -27.12 -5.97 9.36
CA ARG A 19 -26.23 -5.32 10.33
C ARG A 19 -24.96 -6.15 10.62
N VAL A 20 -25.05 -7.46 10.70
CA VAL A 20 -23.89 -8.34 10.88
C VAL A 20 -23.01 -8.33 9.66
N ARG A 21 -23.57 -8.33 8.45
CA ARG A 21 -22.82 -8.23 7.19
C ARG A 21 -22.07 -6.89 7.06
N VAL A 22 -22.72 -5.78 7.37
CA VAL A 22 -22.08 -4.45 7.34
C VAL A 22 -20.88 -4.38 8.30
N ASN A 23 -20.99 -4.94 9.52
CA ASN A 23 -19.89 -4.93 10.49
C ASN A 23 -18.67 -5.76 10.06
N ILE A 24 -18.87 -6.82 9.26
CA ILE A 24 -17.77 -7.71 8.83
C ILE A 24 -16.85 -6.99 7.83
N TYR A 25 -17.40 -6.12 6.96
CA TYR A 25 -16.60 -5.37 5.97
C TYR A 25 -15.94 -4.10 6.54
N VAL A 26 -16.41 -3.60 7.68
CA VAL A 26 -15.88 -2.35 8.28
C VAL A 26 -14.45 -2.54 8.79
N LEU A 27 -14.17 -3.68 9.42
CA LEU A 27 -12.87 -3.90 10.04
C LEU A 27 -11.70 -3.97 9.03
N PRO A 28 -11.78 -4.74 7.92
CA PRO A 28 -10.73 -4.69 6.89
C PRO A 28 -10.55 -3.28 6.32
N ASN A 29 -11.64 -2.61 5.93
CA ASN A 29 -11.56 -1.26 5.36
C ASN A 29 -10.96 -0.23 6.34
N LEU A 30 -11.15 -0.40 7.66
CA LEU A 30 -10.52 0.46 8.67
C LEU A 30 -9.00 0.25 8.70
N LEU A 31 -8.55 -1.00 8.60
CA LEU A 31 -7.11 -1.32 8.54
C LEU A 31 -6.47 -0.79 7.25
N THR A 32 -7.14 -0.93 6.11
CA THR A 32 -6.71 -0.33 4.84
C THR A 32 -6.65 1.20 4.94
N THR A 33 -7.62 1.83 5.63
CA THR A 33 -7.57 3.28 5.91
C THR A 33 -6.37 3.64 6.81
N ALA A 34 -6.03 2.79 7.78
CA ALA A 34 -4.85 2.99 8.61
C ALA A 34 -3.55 2.83 7.80
N ASN A 35 -3.47 1.85 6.89
CA ASN A 35 -2.36 1.75 5.92
C ASN A 35 -2.20 3.08 5.16
N MET A 36 -3.27 3.57 4.53
CA MET A 36 -3.25 4.82 3.79
C MET A 36 -2.88 6.03 4.66
N PHE A 37 -3.34 6.07 5.92
CA PHE A 37 -3.00 7.12 6.87
C PHE A 37 -1.49 7.16 7.15
N PHE A 38 -0.85 6.01 7.40
CA PHE A 38 0.59 5.94 7.62
C PHE A 38 1.38 6.27 6.35
N GLY A 39 0.89 5.88 5.16
CA GLY A 39 1.46 6.29 3.89
C GLY A 39 1.41 7.81 3.69
N PHE A 40 0.27 8.45 3.98
CA PHE A 40 0.13 9.90 3.96
C PHE A 40 1.04 10.58 4.99
N PHE A 41 1.13 10.00 6.19
CA PHE A 41 1.99 10.50 7.26
C PHE A 41 3.48 10.44 6.86
N ALA A 42 3.90 9.37 6.17
CA ALA A 42 5.23 9.25 5.60
C ALA A 42 5.54 10.39 4.61
N ILE A 43 4.58 10.75 3.75
CA ILE A 43 4.71 11.90 2.83
C ILE A 43 4.95 13.20 3.60
N ILE A 44 4.19 13.45 4.65
CA ILE A 44 4.34 14.66 5.49
C ILE A 44 5.73 14.71 6.13
N TYR A 45 6.21 13.61 6.71
CA TYR A 45 7.57 13.56 7.27
C TYR A 45 8.65 13.76 6.21
N THR A 46 8.48 13.18 5.03
CA THR A 46 9.40 13.36 3.91
C THR A 46 9.51 14.83 3.50
N ILE A 47 8.37 15.54 3.39
CA ILE A 47 8.34 16.98 3.05
C ILE A 47 9.02 17.82 4.14
N ASN A 48 8.88 17.43 5.40
CA ASN A 48 9.51 18.10 6.53
C ASN A 48 11.02 17.77 6.68
N GLY A 49 11.57 16.89 5.83
CA GLY A 49 12.98 16.49 5.89
C GLY A 49 13.28 15.41 6.94
N ASP A 50 12.27 14.86 7.61
CA ASP A 50 12.44 13.77 8.57
C ASP A 50 12.31 12.41 7.87
N TYR A 51 13.35 12.04 7.16
CA TYR A 51 13.37 10.84 6.31
C TYR A 51 13.33 9.56 7.14
N LEU A 52 13.90 9.58 8.35
CA LEU A 52 13.88 8.44 9.25
C LEU A 52 12.46 8.10 9.73
N MET A 53 11.72 9.11 10.18
CA MET A 53 10.32 8.94 10.57
C MET A 53 9.43 8.58 9.39
N SER A 54 9.73 9.09 8.20
CA SER A 54 9.06 8.65 6.96
C SER A 54 9.25 7.16 6.70
N ALA A 55 10.49 6.65 6.84
CA ALA A 55 10.78 5.22 6.67
C ALA A 55 10.02 4.36 7.70
N TYR A 56 9.98 4.75 8.96
CA TYR A 56 9.18 4.05 9.99
C TYR A 56 7.68 4.08 9.69
N ALA A 57 7.16 5.19 9.16
CA ALA A 57 5.76 5.30 8.78
C ALA A 57 5.41 4.35 7.61
N ILE A 58 6.30 4.19 6.61
CA ILE A 58 6.15 3.22 5.51
C ILE A 58 6.13 1.79 6.07
N VAL A 59 7.00 1.47 7.03
CA VAL A 59 7.01 0.14 7.69
C VAL A 59 5.71 -0.09 8.46
N ALA A 60 5.21 0.93 9.18
CA ALA A 60 3.93 0.83 9.86
C ALA A 60 2.77 0.60 8.88
N ALA A 61 2.75 1.32 7.74
CA ALA A 61 1.78 1.10 6.67
C ALA A 61 1.79 -0.37 6.21
N ALA A 62 2.98 -0.95 5.98
CA ALA A 62 3.12 -2.36 5.58
C ALA A 62 2.59 -3.35 6.63
N VAL A 63 2.69 -3.05 7.92
CA VAL A 63 2.10 -3.87 8.97
C VAL A 63 0.57 -3.84 8.89
N PHE A 64 -0.05 -2.67 8.68
CA PHE A 64 -1.50 -2.56 8.54
C PHE A 64 -2.03 -3.22 7.27
N ASP A 65 -1.31 -3.13 6.15
CA ASP A 65 -1.59 -3.85 4.90
C ASP A 65 -1.58 -5.38 5.10
N LEU A 66 -0.58 -5.91 5.78
CA LEU A 66 -0.53 -7.33 6.12
C LEU A 66 -1.68 -7.77 7.03
N LEU A 67 -2.12 -6.90 7.94
CA LEU A 67 -3.22 -7.18 8.86
C LEU A 67 -4.57 -7.17 8.15
N ASP A 68 -4.86 -6.17 7.28
CA ASP A 68 -6.13 -6.09 6.58
C ASP A 68 -6.32 -7.26 5.61
N GLY A 69 -5.29 -7.64 4.86
CA GLY A 69 -5.32 -8.80 3.99
C GLY A 69 -5.53 -10.13 4.75
N ARG A 70 -5.00 -10.27 5.97
CA ARG A 70 -5.26 -11.43 6.83
C ARG A 70 -6.68 -11.42 7.38
N VAL A 71 -7.13 -10.28 7.91
CA VAL A 71 -8.46 -10.12 8.48
C VAL A 71 -9.54 -10.33 7.41
N ALA A 72 -9.39 -9.75 6.22
CA ALA A 72 -10.33 -9.95 5.11
C ALA A 72 -10.48 -11.43 4.72
N ARG A 73 -9.38 -12.18 4.70
CA ARG A 73 -9.39 -13.63 4.43
C ARG A 73 -10.04 -14.44 5.54
N LEU A 74 -9.73 -14.16 6.80
CA LEU A 74 -10.26 -14.88 7.96
C LEU A 74 -11.75 -14.63 8.15
N THR A 75 -12.22 -13.43 7.87
CA THR A 75 -13.63 -13.05 8.01
C THR A 75 -14.49 -13.35 6.78
N HIS A 76 -13.87 -13.84 5.69
CA HIS A 76 -14.53 -14.03 4.37
C HIS A 76 -15.20 -12.72 3.89
N ALA A 77 -14.66 -11.57 4.29
CA ALA A 77 -15.18 -10.23 4.00
C ALA A 77 -14.50 -9.60 2.78
N THR A 78 -14.28 -10.39 1.73
CA THR A 78 -13.74 -9.87 0.48
C THR A 78 -14.85 -9.20 -0.33
N SER A 79 -14.67 -7.94 -0.72
CA SER A 79 -15.56 -7.20 -1.61
C SER A 79 -14.77 -6.61 -2.78
N LYS A 80 -15.41 -6.40 -3.92
CA LYS A 80 -14.79 -5.70 -5.05
C LYS A 80 -14.34 -4.29 -4.65
N PHE A 81 -15.18 -3.57 -3.90
CA PHE A 81 -14.82 -2.25 -3.37
C PHE A 81 -13.59 -2.29 -2.47
N GLY A 82 -13.51 -3.26 -1.53
CA GLY A 82 -12.36 -3.40 -0.65
C GLY A 82 -11.06 -3.66 -1.40
N ALA A 83 -11.09 -4.49 -2.45
CA ALA A 83 -9.91 -4.78 -3.26
C ALA A 83 -9.42 -3.56 -4.06
N GLU A 84 -10.32 -2.74 -4.59
CA GLU A 84 -9.95 -1.50 -5.29
C GLU A 84 -9.45 -0.44 -4.31
N TYR A 85 -10.08 -0.31 -3.14
CA TYR A 85 -9.68 0.61 -2.09
C TYR A 85 -8.29 0.27 -1.53
N ASP A 86 -8.00 -1.01 -1.34
CA ASP A 86 -6.71 -1.56 -0.95
C ASP A 86 -5.61 -1.17 -1.95
N SER A 87 -5.86 -1.40 -3.25
CA SER A 87 -4.91 -1.02 -4.30
C SER A 87 -4.63 0.48 -4.37
N LEU A 88 -5.63 1.33 -4.11
CA LEU A 88 -5.45 2.79 -4.02
C LEU A 88 -4.63 3.17 -2.78
N SER A 89 -4.89 2.53 -1.65
CA SER A 89 -4.13 2.70 -0.41
C SER A 89 -2.67 2.31 -0.62
N ASP A 90 -2.42 1.17 -1.23
CA ASP A 90 -1.09 0.65 -1.53
C ASP A 90 -0.31 1.57 -2.46
N LEU A 91 -0.97 2.15 -3.46
CA LEU A 91 -0.34 3.12 -4.35
C LEU A 91 0.15 4.36 -3.59
N VAL A 92 -0.61 4.84 -2.61
CA VAL A 92 -0.20 5.97 -1.76
C VAL A 92 0.96 5.56 -0.86
N SER A 93 0.82 4.45 -0.13
CA SER A 93 1.74 4.04 0.94
C SER A 93 3.04 3.43 0.43
N PHE A 94 3.00 2.68 -0.68
CA PHE A 94 4.14 1.92 -1.22
C PHE A 94 4.60 2.37 -2.59
N GLY A 95 3.81 3.24 -3.25
CA GLY A 95 4.20 3.89 -4.49
C GLY A 95 4.65 5.33 -4.24
N LEU A 96 3.72 6.20 -3.89
CA LEU A 96 3.93 7.63 -3.81
C LEU A 96 4.85 8.03 -2.65
N ALA A 97 4.59 7.52 -1.45
CA ALA A 97 5.38 7.86 -0.26
C ALA A 97 6.87 7.49 -0.43
N PRO A 98 7.25 6.23 -0.77
CA PRO A 98 8.65 5.90 -0.98
C PRO A 98 9.25 6.54 -2.24
N GLY A 99 8.46 6.79 -3.29
CA GLY A 99 8.94 7.52 -4.47
C GLY A 99 9.34 8.96 -4.14
N LEU A 100 8.52 9.67 -3.35
CA LEU A 100 8.82 11.00 -2.87
C LEU A 100 10.00 11.00 -1.87
N LEU A 101 10.04 10.01 -0.98
CA LEU A 101 11.14 9.82 -0.04
C LEU A 101 12.47 9.65 -0.78
N LEU A 102 12.55 8.78 -1.77
CA LEU A 102 13.75 8.60 -2.59
C LEU A 102 14.18 9.90 -3.28
N PHE A 103 13.22 10.65 -3.82
CA PHE A 103 13.53 11.90 -4.49
C PHE A 103 14.15 12.91 -3.54
N LEU A 104 13.46 13.26 -2.46
CA LEU A 104 13.90 14.32 -1.54
C LEU A 104 15.11 13.92 -0.69
N TRP A 105 15.21 12.63 -0.34
CA TRP A 105 16.29 12.11 0.48
C TRP A 105 17.62 11.95 -0.27
N ALA A 106 17.58 11.47 -1.52
CA ALA A 106 18.81 11.04 -2.20
C ALA A 106 18.93 11.53 -3.65
N LEU A 107 17.83 11.72 -4.37
CA LEU A 107 17.85 11.92 -5.83
C LEU A 107 17.68 13.38 -6.25
N GLU A 108 17.33 14.30 -5.35
CA GLU A 108 17.18 15.73 -5.65
C GLU A 108 18.42 16.32 -6.35
N PRO A 109 19.69 16.00 -5.95
CA PRO A 109 20.87 16.53 -6.58
C PRO A 109 21.07 16.11 -8.04
N PHE A 110 20.38 15.08 -8.52
CA PHE A 110 20.39 14.67 -9.94
C PHE A 110 19.43 15.51 -10.81
N GLY A 111 18.68 16.43 -10.21
CA GLY A 111 17.75 17.32 -10.92
C GLY A 111 16.71 16.54 -11.72
N ARG A 112 16.66 16.76 -13.03
CA ARG A 112 15.65 16.12 -13.90
C ARG A 112 15.71 14.59 -13.91
N LEU A 113 16.89 14.02 -13.81
CA LEU A 113 17.05 12.55 -13.76
C LEU A 113 16.53 11.97 -12.45
N GLY A 114 16.71 12.69 -11.33
CA GLY A 114 16.24 12.25 -10.02
C GLY A 114 14.72 12.13 -9.95
N TRP A 115 13.97 13.17 -10.33
CA TRP A 115 12.51 13.07 -10.29
C TRP A 115 11.95 12.13 -11.35
N LEU A 116 12.61 11.97 -12.51
CA LEU A 116 12.21 10.98 -13.51
C LEU A 116 12.36 9.55 -12.98
N ALA A 117 13.46 9.24 -12.29
CA ALA A 117 13.66 7.93 -11.67
C ALA A 117 12.62 7.64 -10.59
N SER A 118 12.32 8.63 -9.73
CA SER A 118 11.27 8.51 -8.71
C SER A 118 9.88 8.36 -9.32
N PHE A 119 9.56 9.14 -10.35
CA PHE A 119 8.30 8.98 -11.08
C PHE A 119 8.20 7.62 -11.76
N PHE A 120 9.29 7.11 -12.36
CA PHE A 120 9.35 5.78 -12.96
C PHE A 120 9.02 4.68 -11.93
N TYR A 121 9.59 4.76 -10.72
CA TYR A 121 9.25 3.86 -9.61
C TYR A 121 7.75 3.87 -9.30
N VAL A 122 7.14 5.06 -9.14
CA VAL A 122 5.70 5.19 -8.86
C VAL A 122 4.85 4.65 -10.00
N ALA A 123 5.20 4.98 -11.25
CA ALA A 123 4.47 4.54 -12.43
C ALA A 123 4.51 3.01 -12.59
N CYS A 124 5.67 2.38 -12.38
CA CYS A 124 5.80 0.92 -12.41
C CYS A 124 4.98 0.25 -11.30
N GLY A 125 4.97 0.83 -10.08
CA GLY A 125 4.11 0.37 -8.99
C GLY A 125 2.62 0.45 -9.34
N ALA A 126 2.17 1.57 -9.92
CA ALA A 126 0.79 1.75 -10.37
C ALA A 126 0.39 0.74 -11.46
N LEU A 127 1.24 0.57 -12.48
CA LEU A 127 1.02 -0.39 -13.57
C LEU A 127 0.93 -1.82 -13.04
N ARG A 128 1.79 -2.17 -12.08
CA ARG A 128 1.76 -3.47 -11.42
C ARG A 128 0.43 -3.72 -10.70
N LEU A 129 -0.04 -2.76 -9.89
CA LEU A 129 -1.32 -2.89 -9.18
C LEU A 129 -2.49 -3.02 -10.15
N ALA A 130 -2.53 -2.19 -11.21
CA ALA A 130 -3.55 -2.25 -12.24
C ALA A 130 -3.55 -3.62 -12.95
N ARG A 131 -2.37 -4.13 -13.36
CA ARG A 131 -2.23 -5.45 -13.96
C ARG A 131 -2.71 -6.56 -13.03
N PHE A 132 -2.33 -6.53 -11.76
CA PHE A 132 -2.74 -7.51 -10.77
C PHE A 132 -4.26 -7.54 -10.57
N ASN A 133 -4.93 -6.38 -10.53
CA ASN A 133 -6.39 -6.32 -10.41
C ASN A 133 -7.11 -6.91 -11.61
N VAL A 134 -6.62 -6.65 -12.82
CA VAL A 134 -7.19 -7.24 -14.05
C VAL A 134 -6.96 -8.76 -14.10
N GLN A 135 -5.78 -9.22 -13.69
CA GLN A 135 -5.41 -10.64 -13.78
C GLN A 135 -6.08 -11.51 -12.72
N LYS A 136 -6.44 -10.97 -11.55
CA LYS A 136 -7.20 -11.73 -10.51
C LYS A 136 -8.47 -12.40 -11.03
N GLU A 137 -9.09 -11.87 -12.08
CA GLU A 137 -10.31 -12.42 -12.68
C GLU A 137 -10.05 -13.49 -13.76
N ILE A 138 -8.81 -13.64 -14.28
CA ILE A 138 -8.55 -14.35 -15.53
C ILE A 138 -7.46 -15.44 -15.40
N VAL A 139 -6.51 -15.37 -14.46
CA VAL A 139 -5.31 -16.22 -14.43
C VAL A 139 -5.17 -17.03 -13.15
N ASP A 140 -4.70 -18.29 -13.31
CA ASP A 140 -4.39 -19.21 -12.22
C ASP A 140 -3.34 -18.61 -11.26
N PRO A 141 -3.52 -18.67 -9.92
CA PRO A 141 -2.65 -18.05 -8.91
C PRO A 141 -1.19 -18.52 -8.90
N ALA A 142 -0.83 -19.53 -9.70
CA ALA A 142 0.49 -20.16 -9.69
C ALA A 142 1.63 -19.33 -10.30
N TYR A 143 1.34 -18.25 -11.03
CA TYR A 143 2.37 -17.42 -11.68
C TYR A 143 2.48 -16.06 -10.98
N PHE A 144 3.44 -15.93 -10.08
CA PHE A 144 3.83 -14.67 -9.47
C PHE A 144 4.71 -13.86 -10.45
N GLN A 145 4.22 -12.72 -10.92
CA GLN A 145 4.95 -11.86 -11.87
C GLN A 145 5.41 -10.57 -11.19
N GLY A 146 6.72 -10.44 -11.03
CA GLY A 146 7.38 -9.23 -10.56
C GLY A 146 7.40 -9.04 -9.02
N LEU A 147 8.17 -8.04 -8.58
CA LEU A 147 8.36 -7.71 -7.16
C LEU A 147 7.09 -7.06 -6.57
N PRO A 148 6.53 -7.52 -5.44
CA PRO A 148 5.41 -6.85 -4.76
C PRO A 148 5.75 -5.40 -4.40
N ILE A 149 4.78 -4.48 -4.57
CA ILE A 149 4.99 -3.06 -4.26
C ILE A 149 5.33 -2.81 -2.78
N PRO A 150 4.74 -3.53 -1.77
CA PRO A 150 5.16 -3.38 -0.39
C PRO A 150 6.60 -3.84 -0.13
N MET A 151 7.08 -4.86 -0.88
CA MET A 151 8.49 -5.28 -0.77
C MET A 151 9.45 -4.23 -1.35
N ALA A 152 9.10 -3.63 -2.49
CA ALA A 152 9.88 -2.53 -3.05
C ALA A 152 9.97 -1.34 -2.07
N ALA A 153 8.85 -0.95 -1.48
CA ALA A 153 8.80 0.07 -0.43
C ALA A 153 9.61 -0.30 0.81
N GLY A 154 9.58 -1.58 1.21
CA GLY A 154 10.41 -2.11 2.30
C GLY A 154 11.92 -1.98 2.03
N ILE A 155 12.36 -2.22 0.80
CA ILE A 155 13.76 -2.01 0.39
C ILE A 155 14.14 -0.53 0.50
N VAL A 156 13.26 0.37 0.05
CA VAL A 156 13.48 1.82 0.18
C VAL A 156 13.59 2.23 1.64
N ALA A 157 12.63 1.84 2.48
CA ALA A 157 12.65 2.15 3.91
C ALA A 157 13.90 1.59 4.60
N SER A 158 14.27 0.34 4.30
CA SER A 158 15.48 -0.30 4.84
C SER A 158 16.75 0.42 4.39
N SER A 159 16.79 0.96 3.17
CA SER A 159 17.93 1.74 2.68
C SER A 159 18.08 3.03 3.50
N VAL A 160 17.00 3.74 3.81
CA VAL A 160 17.04 4.94 4.66
C VAL A 160 17.57 4.60 6.05
N LEU A 161 17.02 3.54 6.68
CA LEU A 161 17.46 3.09 8.02
C LEU A 161 18.94 2.70 8.04
N ALA A 162 19.41 1.98 7.01
CA ALA A 162 20.80 1.54 6.92
C ALA A 162 21.77 2.73 6.71
N PHE A 163 21.42 3.70 5.90
CA PHE A 163 22.25 4.88 5.66
C PHE A 163 22.33 5.77 6.91
N ASP A 164 21.22 5.91 7.65
CA ASP A 164 21.16 6.63 8.90
C ASP A 164 22.03 5.97 9.98
N ASP A 165 21.91 4.64 10.15
CA ASP A 165 22.72 3.86 11.12
C ASP A 165 24.22 3.89 10.81
N LEU A 166 24.59 3.85 9.53
CA LEU A 166 25.99 3.91 9.09
C LEU A 166 26.53 5.35 9.02
N GLY A 167 25.70 6.36 9.19
CA GLY A 167 26.08 7.77 9.05
C GLY A 167 26.54 8.14 7.65
N TRP A 168 26.02 7.46 6.62
CA TRP A 168 26.37 7.70 5.22
C TRP A 168 25.52 8.82 4.63
N ASP A 169 26.17 9.66 3.81
CA ASP A 169 25.47 10.70 3.04
C ASP A 169 24.74 10.05 1.84
N PRO A 170 23.41 10.11 1.77
CA PRO A 170 22.63 9.60 0.65
C PRO A 170 22.75 10.47 -0.59
N SER A 171 23.16 11.73 -0.42
CA SER A 171 23.14 12.75 -1.47
C SER A 171 24.01 12.32 -2.65
N ARG A 172 23.41 12.33 -3.86
CA ARG A 172 24.09 12.03 -5.12
C ARG A 172 24.65 10.59 -5.22
N SER A 173 24.03 9.64 -4.50
CA SER A 173 24.42 8.23 -4.57
C SER A 173 23.91 7.58 -5.87
N TRP A 174 24.82 7.24 -6.77
CA TRP A 174 24.51 6.47 -7.99
C TRP A 174 23.97 5.08 -7.67
N ILE A 175 24.29 4.53 -6.49
CA ILE A 175 23.78 3.25 -6.01
C ILE A 175 22.27 3.37 -5.74
N LEU A 176 21.86 4.40 -5.02
CA LEU A 176 20.42 4.64 -4.74
C LEU A 176 19.63 4.95 -6.01
N TYR A 177 20.25 5.68 -6.95
CA TYR A 177 19.67 5.89 -8.28
C TYR A 177 19.45 4.55 -9.01
N GLY A 178 20.47 3.68 -9.04
CA GLY A 178 20.39 2.35 -9.65
C GLY A 178 19.36 1.45 -8.95
N ILE A 179 19.28 1.48 -7.62
CA ILE A 179 18.26 0.76 -6.85
C ILE A 179 16.86 1.25 -7.23
N THR A 180 16.63 2.57 -7.30
CA THR A 180 15.32 3.14 -7.66
C THR A 180 14.84 2.67 -9.01
N VAL A 181 15.70 2.76 -10.03
CA VAL A 181 15.39 2.32 -11.39
C VAL A 181 15.24 0.81 -11.47
N GLY A 182 16.12 0.06 -10.78
CA GLY A 182 16.07 -1.41 -10.71
C GLY A 182 14.79 -1.93 -10.04
N LEU A 183 14.33 -1.30 -8.96
CA LEU A 183 13.05 -1.63 -8.33
C LEU A 183 11.86 -1.37 -9.26
N GLY A 184 11.88 -0.26 -10.03
CA GLY A 184 10.89 0.02 -11.05
C GLY A 184 10.79 -1.12 -12.07
N PHE A 185 11.90 -1.54 -12.65
CA PHE A 185 11.92 -2.68 -13.58
C PHE A 185 11.53 -4.01 -12.93
N ALA A 186 11.92 -4.24 -11.69
CA ALA A 186 11.58 -5.48 -10.98
C ALA A 186 10.08 -5.62 -10.67
N MET A 187 9.33 -4.51 -10.62
CA MET A 187 7.88 -4.49 -10.39
C MET A 187 7.07 -4.81 -11.65
N VAL A 188 7.56 -4.54 -12.86
CA VAL A 188 6.86 -4.72 -14.14
C VAL A 188 7.29 -5.98 -14.84
#